data_4f7dc67e8e4b61d050d71be513232602
#
_entry.id   4f7dc67e8e4b61d050d71be513232602
#
_cell.length_a   1.000
_cell.length_b   1.000
_cell.length_c   1.000
_cell.angle_alpha   90.00
_cell.angle_beta   90.00
_cell.angle_gamma   90.00
#
_symmetry.space_group_name_H-M   'P 1'
#
loop_
_entity.id
_entity.type
_entity.pdbx_description
1 polymer ?
#
loop_
_entity_poly.entity_id
_entity_poly.type
_entity_poly.pdbx_seq_one_letter_code
_entity_poly.pdbx_strand_id
1 'polypeptide(L)' 'MSREQFAFQLGWSQVKNRDIQKVKKELMQKLGLSSRMAFLNRVKGNVEPKVSEARAIEETFAKYGIKEVWGVV' A
#
# COMPACT_ATOMS: atom_id res chain seq x y z
N MET A 1 -19.87 0.56 4.41
CA MET A 1 -18.53 0.39 4.98
C MET A 1 -17.59 1.42 4.40
N SER A 2 -16.74 1.97 5.25
CA SER A 2 -15.76 2.94 4.81
C SER A 2 -14.63 2.26 4.04
N ARG A 3 -14.19 2.87 2.93
CA ARG A 3 -13.03 2.39 2.16
C ARG A 3 -11.73 2.53 2.95
N GLU A 4 -11.75 3.32 4.02
CA GLU A 4 -10.57 3.61 4.81
C GLU A 4 -9.91 2.36 5.36
N GLN A 5 -10.71 1.33 5.68
CA GLN A 5 -10.15 0.09 6.21
C GLN A 5 -9.29 -0.68 5.21
N PHE A 6 -9.44 -0.38 3.90
CA PHE A 6 -8.68 -1.04 2.84
C PHE A 6 -7.62 -0.12 2.24
N ALA A 7 -7.63 1.16 2.61
CA ALA A 7 -6.67 2.14 2.11
C ALA A 7 -5.35 2.01 2.87
N PHE A 8 -4.25 1.96 2.16
CA PHE A 8 -2.94 2.04 2.81
C PHE A 8 -2.28 3.41 2.58
N GLN A 9 -3.11 4.43 2.39
CA GLN A 9 -2.64 5.79 2.21
C GLN A 9 -1.85 6.28 3.43
N LEU A 10 -2.28 5.88 4.62
CA LEU A 10 -1.57 6.25 5.85
C LEU A 10 -0.13 5.75 5.83
N GLY A 11 0.07 4.46 5.50
CA GLY A 11 1.41 3.91 5.38
C GLY A 11 2.19 4.56 4.26
N TRP A 12 1.54 4.76 3.12
CA TRP A 12 2.16 5.38 1.95
C TRP A 12 2.68 6.79 2.25
N SER A 13 1.92 7.57 3.02
CA SER A 13 2.31 8.94 3.38
C SER A 13 3.56 9.01 4.26
N GLN A 14 3.91 7.90 4.92
CA GLN A 14 5.07 7.84 5.81
C GLN A 14 6.35 7.40 5.10
N VAL A 15 6.25 7.02 3.81
CA VAL A 15 7.42 6.57 3.04
C VAL A 15 8.30 7.78 2.73
N LYS A 16 9.60 7.65 3.00
CA LYS A 16 10.55 8.72 2.70
C LYS A 16 10.72 8.86 1.19
N ASN A 17 10.99 10.08 0.73
CA ASN A 17 11.14 10.36 -0.70
C ASN A 17 12.13 9.42 -1.39
N ARG A 18 13.24 9.11 -0.72
CA ARG A 18 14.27 8.25 -1.27
C ARG A 18 13.81 6.81 -1.45
N ASP A 19 12.76 6.40 -0.73
CA ASP A 19 12.26 5.02 -0.74
C ASP A 19 10.99 4.85 -1.57
N ILE A 20 10.36 5.95 -2.00
CA ILE A 20 9.07 5.92 -2.69
C ILE A 20 9.07 4.98 -3.89
N GLN A 21 10.08 5.08 -4.76
CA GLN A 21 10.13 4.25 -5.95
C GLN A 21 10.34 2.78 -5.61
N LYS A 22 11.14 2.50 -4.62
CA LYS A 22 11.40 1.12 -4.19
C LYS A 22 10.15 0.47 -3.61
N VAL A 23 9.47 1.19 -2.72
CA VAL A 23 8.24 0.69 -2.08
C VAL A 23 7.16 0.49 -3.14
N LYS A 24 6.96 1.47 -4.01
CA LYS A 24 5.98 1.38 -5.08
C LYS A 24 6.23 0.17 -5.96
N LYS A 25 7.47 -0.02 -6.40
CA LYS A 25 7.84 -1.13 -7.28
C LYS A 25 7.57 -2.48 -6.60
N GLU A 26 7.96 -2.59 -5.34
CA GLU A 26 7.77 -3.84 -4.60
C GLU A 26 6.28 -4.15 -4.42
N LEU A 27 5.48 -3.15 -4.04
CA LEU A 27 4.04 -3.33 -3.87
C LEU A 27 3.37 -3.71 -5.19
N MET A 28 3.73 -3.05 -6.27
CA MET A 28 3.17 -3.36 -7.58
C MET A 28 3.49 -4.79 -8.01
N GLN A 29 4.70 -5.25 -7.76
CA GLN A 29 5.08 -6.62 -8.07
C GLN A 29 4.30 -7.64 -7.25
N LYS A 30 4.18 -7.39 -5.95
CA LYS A 30 3.48 -8.32 -5.05
C LYS A 30 1.98 -8.36 -5.31
N LEU A 31 1.41 -7.25 -5.73
CA LEU A 31 -0.02 -7.17 -6.02
C LEU A 31 -0.35 -7.47 -7.48
N GLY A 32 0.66 -7.69 -8.32
CA GLY A 32 0.45 -7.98 -9.73
C GLY A 32 -0.10 -6.80 -10.52
N LEU A 33 0.25 -5.59 -10.11
CA LEU A 33 -0.24 -4.37 -10.76
C LEU A 33 0.72 -3.92 -11.85
N SER A 34 0.16 -3.50 -12.99
CA SER A 34 0.95 -3.08 -14.14
C SER A 34 0.77 -1.60 -14.50
N SER A 35 -0.13 -0.89 -13.81
CA SER A 35 -0.37 0.51 -14.12
C SER A 35 -0.37 1.35 -12.85
N ARG A 36 -0.03 2.63 -13.04
CA ARG A 36 -0.05 3.60 -11.95
C ARG A 36 -1.46 3.78 -11.38
N MET A 37 -2.48 3.79 -12.23
CA MET A 37 -3.86 3.95 -11.78
C MET A 37 -4.30 2.79 -10.92
N ALA A 38 -3.92 1.56 -11.28
CA ALA A 38 -4.23 0.40 -10.47
C ALA A 38 -3.58 0.52 -9.09
N PHE A 39 -2.35 0.99 -9.03
CA PHE A 39 -1.66 1.22 -7.77
C PHE A 39 -2.37 2.27 -6.92
N LEU A 40 -2.73 3.41 -7.52
CA LEU A 40 -3.42 4.48 -6.80
C LEU A 40 -4.78 4.04 -6.27
N ASN A 41 -5.49 3.21 -7.03
CA ASN A 41 -6.77 2.66 -6.55
C ASN A 41 -6.57 1.79 -5.31
N ARG A 42 -5.49 1.04 -5.25
CA ARG A 42 -5.16 0.25 -4.06
C ARG A 42 -4.81 1.15 -2.88
N VAL A 43 -4.02 2.20 -3.11
CA VAL A 43 -3.67 3.16 -2.06
C VAL A 43 -4.92 3.79 -1.46
N LYS A 44 -5.88 4.15 -2.29
CA LYS A 44 -7.12 4.80 -1.87
C LYS A 44 -8.14 3.85 -1.23
N GLY A 45 -7.92 2.56 -1.33
CA GLY A 45 -8.84 1.58 -0.76
C GLY A 45 -10.05 1.28 -1.64
N ASN A 46 -9.97 1.57 -2.93
CA ASN A 46 -11.07 1.30 -3.87
C ASN A 46 -11.19 -0.19 -4.20
N VAL A 47 -10.19 -0.97 -3.86
CA VAL A 47 -10.17 -2.42 -4.10
C VAL A 47 -9.89 -3.11 -2.78
N GLU A 48 -10.75 -4.05 -2.40
CA GLU A 48 -10.55 -4.84 -1.18
C GLU A 48 -9.40 -5.84 -1.42
N PRO A 49 -8.33 -5.79 -0.61
CA PRO A 49 -7.22 -6.72 -0.77
C PRO A 49 -7.59 -8.10 -0.24
N LYS A 50 -7.03 -9.13 -0.88
CA LYS A 50 -7.10 -10.47 -0.34
C LYS A 50 -6.24 -10.53 0.92
N VAL A 51 -6.49 -11.54 1.79
CA VAL A 51 -5.71 -11.70 3.01
C VAL A 51 -4.21 -11.77 2.70
N SER A 52 -3.82 -12.52 1.68
CA SER A 52 -2.42 -12.62 1.27
C SER A 52 -1.86 -11.30 0.79
N GLU A 53 -2.67 -10.51 0.10
CA GLU A 53 -2.26 -9.20 -0.38
C GLU A 53 -2.09 -8.21 0.77
N ALA A 54 -3.03 -8.23 1.72
CA ALA A 54 -2.93 -7.36 2.90
C ALA A 54 -1.66 -7.66 3.68
N ARG A 55 -1.36 -8.93 3.86
CA ARG A 55 -0.16 -9.36 4.57
C ARG A 55 1.10 -8.90 3.84
N ALA A 56 1.13 -9.04 2.51
CA ALA A 56 2.27 -8.60 1.71
C ALA A 56 2.48 -7.09 1.82
N ILE A 57 1.39 -6.32 1.83
CA ILE A 57 1.45 -4.88 1.99
C ILE A 57 2.06 -4.52 3.35
N GLU A 58 1.55 -5.14 4.42
CA GLU A 58 2.05 -4.88 5.77
C GLU A 58 3.52 -5.25 5.92
N GLU A 59 3.92 -6.39 5.37
CA GLU A 59 5.32 -6.83 5.42
C GLU A 59 6.24 -5.86 4.67
N THR A 60 5.80 -5.37 3.52
CA THR A 60 6.58 -4.42 2.74
C THR A 60 6.82 -3.14 3.53
N PHE A 61 5.76 -2.57 4.10
CA PHE A 61 5.91 -1.36 4.91
C PHE A 61 6.75 -1.59 6.17
N ALA A 62 6.65 -2.77 6.77
CA ALA A 62 7.42 -3.09 7.96
C ALA A 62 8.93 -3.04 7.69
N LYS A 63 9.37 -3.40 6.49
CA LYS A 63 10.79 -3.31 6.11
C LYS A 63 11.32 -1.89 6.19
N TYR A 64 10.45 -0.92 6.07
CA TYR A 64 10.82 0.50 6.09
C TYR A 64 10.45 1.16 7.43
N GLY A 65 10.14 0.35 8.44
CA GLY A 65 9.83 0.85 9.77
C GLY A 65 8.44 1.45 9.93
N ILE A 66 7.55 1.20 8.98
CA ILE A 66 6.19 1.73 9.00
C ILE A 66 5.26 0.67 9.57
N LYS A 67 4.67 0.95 10.72
CA LYS A 67 3.79 0.00 11.41
C LYS A 67 2.32 0.28 11.18
N GLU A 68 1.95 1.54 11.07
CA GLU A 68 0.56 1.94 10.83
C GLU A 68 0.37 2.12 9.33
N VAL A 69 -0.27 1.15 8.72
CA VAL A 69 -0.41 1.06 7.26
C VAL A 69 -1.80 1.49 6.80
N TRP A 70 -2.82 0.99 7.46
CA TRP A 70 -4.20 1.14 6.99
C TRP A 70 -4.83 2.44 7.48
N GLY A 71 -5.48 3.13 6.55
CA GLY A 71 -6.19 4.36 6.84
C GLY A 71 -5.90 5.43 5.80
N VAL A 72 -6.52 6.60 6.00
CA VAL A 72 -6.34 7.77 5.15
C VAL A 72 -5.73 8.91 5.96
N VAL A 73 -5.12 9.86 5.25
CA VAL A 73 -4.51 11.03 5.90
C VAL A 73 -5.39 12.24 5.70
#